data_f3b0fe6ee61f7d24ee458524983188e9
#
_entry.id   f3b0fe6ee61f7d24ee458524983188e9
#
_cell.length_a   1.000
_cell.length_b   1.000
_cell.length_c   1.000
_cell.angle_alpha   90.00
_cell.angle_beta   90.00
_cell.angle_gamma   90.00
#
_symmetry.space_group_name_H-M   'P 1'
#
loop_
_entity.id
_entity.type
_entity.pdbx_description
1 polymer ?
#
loop_
_entity_poly.entity_id
_entity_poly.type
_entity_poly.pdbx_seq_one_letter_code
_entity_poly.pdbx_strand_id
1 'polypeptide(L)'
;MAGTIARFSKEYPEFPIVEFLDHSAFDELISIDLEQDTYRFIFNVEHKYWSPSMEGAYGAFIDYVGTRMVHPEDQPLYLDMMNPERLPIHLEAADDVLDFEFRVRNTNGGWHWCEQYVVGGGRHGVPEGAIYCYVFDIQSRKDREEGKTRVSYRRDVHCDPLTGLPREKDFYAQAESMLADTATNWLLVAIDLQHFKLFNEWYGRGLGDHVLADIGQELVATAETHHGVSGYIGGDDFALLVPADRFSVDGLYQKLQDIIKAHGVSIGFLPALGACYSNGSSSIYTLHDEASLACQEAKKDYRNRVIFYSSSLVQQTAEDYRTLSAFKDALVNGEITFFLQPQCRAVNGQIVGAEALARWIKPDGTMIPPFRFVPTLERYGFIPDLDRYIWEAVCQWSRESLDRGYPLIPVSVNISPVDIFTMDVPEYFSGLIEKYRLPKSAIKVEITESAYGEDSDKVRATVQTFRDLGFMVLMDDFGSGFSSLNMLRELNVDMIKLDAYFLRMDEATEKKGMHILESVVNMAKTMSMPIIVEIGRAHV
;
A
#
# COMPACT_ATOMS: atom_id res chain seq x y z
N MET A 1 -13.07 -8.29 4.62
CA MET A 1 -13.15 -8.93 5.95
C MET A 1 -13.38 -7.97 7.10
N ALA A 2 -12.60 -6.93 7.32
CA ALA A 2 -12.94 -5.88 8.31
C ALA A 2 -14.36 -5.31 8.14
N GLY A 3 -14.88 -5.29 6.92
CA GLY A 3 -16.26 -4.89 6.63
C GLY A 3 -17.34 -5.82 7.19
N THR A 4 -17.09 -7.12 7.29
CA THR A 4 -18.09 -8.09 7.78
C THR A 4 -18.20 -8.04 9.30
N ILE A 5 -17.07 -7.96 10.02
CA ILE A 5 -17.05 -7.84 11.48
C ILE A 5 -17.57 -6.46 11.91
N ALA A 6 -17.13 -5.37 11.24
CA ALA A 6 -17.63 -4.01 11.51
C ALA A 6 -19.13 -3.88 11.19
N ARG A 7 -19.61 -4.57 10.16
CA ARG A 7 -21.03 -4.64 9.83
C ARG A 7 -21.79 -5.46 10.86
N PHE A 8 -21.25 -6.61 11.27
CA PHE A 8 -21.85 -7.47 12.31
C PHE A 8 -21.94 -6.74 13.66
N SER A 9 -20.85 -6.14 14.16
CA SER A 9 -20.86 -5.39 15.42
C SER A 9 -21.79 -4.16 15.39
N LYS A 10 -22.07 -3.62 14.20
CA LYS A 10 -23.00 -2.49 14.02
C LYS A 10 -24.45 -2.95 13.93
N GLU A 11 -24.71 -4.09 13.30
CA GLU A 11 -26.05 -4.67 13.14
C GLU A 11 -26.51 -5.46 14.38
N TYR A 12 -25.57 -6.03 15.15
CA TYR A 12 -25.83 -6.89 16.31
C TYR A 12 -24.94 -6.50 17.51
N PRO A 13 -25.12 -5.28 18.09
CA PRO A 13 -24.25 -4.79 19.15
C PRO A 13 -24.41 -5.55 20.50
N GLU A 14 -25.45 -6.35 20.64
CA GLU A 14 -25.74 -7.17 21.83
C GLU A 14 -24.95 -8.49 21.88
N PHE A 15 -24.30 -8.91 20.78
CA PHE A 15 -23.53 -10.15 20.75
C PHE A 15 -22.04 -9.86 20.95
N PRO A 16 -21.40 -10.37 22.00
CA PRO A 16 -19.98 -10.17 22.21
C PRO A 16 -19.19 -10.94 21.15
N ILE A 17 -18.24 -10.23 20.49
CA ILE A 17 -17.19 -10.88 19.74
C ILE A 17 -16.26 -11.49 20.78
N VAL A 18 -16.13 -12.80 20.78
CA VAL A 18 -15.34 -13.50 21.77
C VAL A 18 -13.87 -13.22 21.51
N GLU A 19 -13.18 -12.58 22.46
CA GLU A 19 -11.80 -12.04 22.31
C GLU A 19 -10.74 -13.08 21.90
N PHE A 20 -11.02 -14.38 22.08
CA PHE A 20 -10.06 -15.44 21.74
C PHE A 20 -10.24 -16.01 20.32
N LEU A 21 -11.34 -15.70 19.63
CA LEU A 21 -11.47 -16.04 18.22
C LEU A 21 -10.62 -15.05 17.43
N ASP A 22 -9.43 -15.49 17.07
CA ASP A 22 -8.53 -14.75 16.20
C ASP A 22 -9.34 -14.25 15.00
N HIS A 23 -9.28 -12.98 14.67
CA HIS A 23 -10.17 -12.19 13.79
C HIS A 23 -10.49 -12.78 12.39
N SER A 24 -10.46 -14.08 12.23
CA SER A 24 -10.93 -14.79 11.06
C SER A 24 -12.46 -14.69 10.98
N ALA A 25 -12.96 -14.25 9.83
CA ALA A 25 -14.39 -14.16 9.59
C ALA A 25 -15.02 -15.55 9.70
N PHE A 26 -15.91 -15.75 10.69
CA PHE A 26 -16.75 -16.95 10.75
C PHE A 26 -17.80 -16.89 9.65
N ASP A 27 -18.20 -18.08 9.18
CA ASP A 27 -19.22 -18.23 8.15
C ASP A 27 -20.62 -18.31 8.76
N GLU A 28 -20.73 -18.85 9.96
CA GLU A 28 -22.00 -18.98 10.67
C GLU A 28 -21.83 -18.68 12.16
N LEU A 29 -22.85 -18.03 12.74
CA LEU A 29 -23.02 -17.85 14.17
C LEU A 29 -24.40 -18.32 14.56
N ILE A 30 -24.46 -19.28 15.47
CA ILE A 30 -25.70 -19.92 15.95
C ILE A 30 -25.81 -19.71 17.45
N SER A 31 -26.95 -19.21 17.90
CA SER A 31 -27.33 -19.18 19.31
C SER A 31 -28.11 -20.43 19.63
N ILE A 32 -27.80 -21.09 20.76
CA ILE A 32 -28.38 -22.32 21.23
C ILE A 32 -28.93 -22.07 22.63
N ASP A 33 -30.18 -22.51 22.87
CA ASP A 33 -30.82 -22.55 24.16
C ASP A 33 -31.21 -24.02 24.43
N LEU A 34 -30.46 -24.68 25.34
CA LEU A 34 -30.69 -26.10 25.68
C LEU A 34 -31.89 -26.31 26.60
N GLU A 35 -32.29 -25.30 27.40
CA GLU A 35 -33.46 -25.42 28.29
C GLU A 35 -34.76 -25.42 27.49
N GLN A 36 -34.78 -24.64 26.38
CA GLN A 36 -35.94 -24.55 25.50
C GLN A 36 -35.86 -25.49 24.28
N ASP A 37 -34.76 -26.24 24.14
CA ASP A 37 -34.43 -27.04 22.94
C ASP A 37 -34.56 -26.21 21.64
N THR A 38 -33.96 -25.01 21.61
CA THR A 38 -34.04 -24.12 20.43
C THR A 38 -32.67 -23.71 19.94
N TYR A 39 -32.60 -23.46 18.62
CA TYR A 39 -31.45 -22.80 17.98
C TYR A 39 -31.94 -21.68 17.10
N ARG A 40 -31.04 -20.70 16.84
CA ARG A 40 -31.27 -19.61 15.92
C ARG A 40 -29.96 -19.15 15.29
N PHE A 41 -29.93 -19.01 13.96
CA PHE A 41 -28.84 -18.38 13.27
C PHE A 41 -28.89 -16.88 13.49
N ILE A 42 -27.83 -16.34 14.07
CA ILE A 42 -27.60 -14.90 14.22
C ILE A 42 -26.96 -14.37 12.95
N PHE A 43 -26.04 -15.14 12.38
CA PHE A 43 -25.35 -14.81 11.15
C PHE A 43 -25.14 -16.08 10.32
N ASN A 44 -25.31 -15.98 8.99
CA ASN A 44 -25.04 -17.05 8.05
C ASN A 44 -24.61 -16.41 6.73
N VAL A 45 -23.49 -16.86 6.16
CA VAL A 45 -23.07 -16.45 4.81
C VAL A 45 -24.00 -17.14 3.80
N GLU A 46 -24.82 -16.35 3.10
CA GLU A 46 -25.81 -16.85 2.14
C GLU A 46 -25.21 -17.86 1.16
N HIS A 47 -25.87 -19.02 1.05
CA HIS A 47 -25.60 -20.07 0.06
C HIS A 47 -24.30 -20.87 0.21
N LYS A 48 -23.58 -20.77 1.33
CA LYS A 48 -22.35 -21.55 1.52
C LYS A 48 -22.63 -22.97 1.98
N TYR A 49 -23.45 -23.13 3.03
CA TYR A 49 -23.89 -24.42 3.55
C TYR A 49 -25.40 -24.56 3.45
N TRP A 50 -25.86 -25.81 3.49
CA TRP A 50 -27.30 -26.11 3.48
C TRP A 50 -27.85 -26.04 4.90
N SER A 51 -28.71 -25.09 5.21
CA SER A 51 -29.43 -25.04 6.47
C SER A 51 -30.92 -25.35 6.27
N PRO A 52 -31.52 -26.21 7.09
CA PRO A 52 -32.93 -26.54 6.95
C PRO A 52 -33.85 -25.36 7.30
N SER A 53 -33.45 -24.53 8.24
CA SER A 53 -34.21 -23.36 8.70
C SER A 53 -33.28 -22.42 9.48
N MET A 54 -33.65 -21.15 9.59
CA MET A 54 -32.89 -20.15 10.36
C MET A 54 -33.10 -20.25 11.88
N GLU A 55 -34.15 -20.97 12.32
CA GLU A 55 -34.45 -21.24 13.71
C GLU A 55 -35.33 -22.50 13.85
N GLY A 56 -35.31 -23.14 15.00
CA GLY A 56 -36.12 -24.34 15.27
C GLY A 56 -35.68 -25.10 16.51
N ALA A 57 -36.11 -26.37 16.62
CA ALA A 57 -35.71 -27.27 17.68
C ALA A 57 -34.27 -27.73 17.52
N TYR A 58 -33.44 -27.54 18.56
CA TYR A 58 -32.00 -27.81 18.52
C TYR A 58 -31.67 -29.28 18.31
N GLY A 59 -32.33 -30.18 19.06
CA GLY A 59 -32.12 -31.64 18.92
C GLY A 59 -32.42 -32.14 17.51
N ALA A 60 -33.51 -31.66 16.89
CA ALA A 60 -33.85 -32.01 15.51
C ALA A 60 -32.86 -31.44 14.49
N PHE A 61 -32.32 -30.24 14.74
CA PHE A 61 -31.30 -29.62 13.92
C PHE A 61 -30.00 -30.43 13.94
N ILE A 62 -29.51 -30.81 15.12
CA ILE A 62 -28.27 -31.58 15.24
C ILE A 62 -28.42 -32.97 14.62
N ASP A 63 -29.57 -33.64 14.80
CA ASP A 63 -29.81 -34.92 14.13
C ASP A 63 -29.80 -34.77 12.60
N TYR A 64 -30.45 -33.73 12.06
CA TYR A 64 -30.47 -33.47 10.64
C TYR A 64 -29.06 -33.14 10.08
N VAL A 65 -28.35 -32.21 10.71
CA VAL A 65 -27.01 -31.82 10.26
C VAL A 65 -26.03 -32.99 10.38
N GLY A 66 -26.00 -33.63 11.55
CA GLY A 66 -25.11 -34.75 11.84
C GLY A 66 -25.30 -35.93 10.92
N THR A 67 -26.56 -36.29 10.59
CA THR A 67 -26.84 -37.51 9.80
C THR A 67 -26.82 -37.25 8.28
N ARG A 68 -27.12 -36.04 7.82
CA ARG A 68 -27.27 -35.73 6.37
C ARG A 68 -26.24 -34.78 5.79
N MET A 69 -25.70 -33.93 6.63
CA MET A 69 -24.81 -32.87 6.16
C MET A 69 -23.33 -33.14 6.49
N VAL A 70 -23.08 -33.81 7.61
CA VAL A 70 -21.72 -34.18 8.05
C VAL A 70 -21.24 -35.44 7.33
N HIS A 71 -19.95 -35.47 6.96
CA HIS A 71 -19.32 -36.62 6.31
C HIS A 71 -19.48 -37.90 7.18
N PRO A 72 -19.78 -39.07 6.59
CA PRO A 72 -20.05 -40.29 7.33
C PRO A 72 -19.00 -40.69 8.38
N GLU A 73 -17.72 -40.42 8.10
CA GLU A 73 -16.64 -40.72 9.06
C GLU A 73 -16.64 -39.76 10.27
N ASP A 74 -17.14 -38.52 10.10
CA ASP A 74 -17.12 -37.50 11.13
C ASP A 74 -18.43 -37.45 11.93
N GLN A 75 -19.47 -38.11 11.45
CA GLN A 75 -20.81 -38.17 12.11
C GLN A 75 -20.76 -38.60 13.58
N PRO A 76 -20.03 -39.68 13.98
CA PRO A 76 -19.97 -40.08 15.36
C PRO A 76 -19.43 -39.01 16.29
N LEU A 77 -18.37 -38.29 15.84
CA LEU A 77 -17.77 -37.20 16.59
C LEU A 77 -18.73 -36.01 16.70
N TYR A 78 -19.29 -35.58 15.58
CA TYR A 78 -20.19 -34.42 15.53
C TYR A 78 -21.44 -34.64 16.40
N LEU A 79 -22.07 -35.81 16.26
CA LEU A 79 -23.28 -36.17 17.02
C LEU A 79 -23.02 -36.35 18.52
N ASP A 80 -21.81 -36.75 18.92
CA ASP A 80 -21.42 -36.82 20.32
C ASP A 80 -21.17 -35.44 20.92
N MET A 81 -20.36 -34.62 20.22
CA MET A 81 -19.98 -33.28 20.68
C MET A 81 -21.16 -32.30 20.76
N MET A 82 -22.11 -32.40 19.82
CA MET A 82 -23.26 -31.48 19.73
C MET A 82 -24.55 -32.08 20.34
N ASN A 83 -24.48 -33.27 20.95
CA ASN A 83 -25.62 -33.88 21.59
C ASN A 83 -26.20 -33.01 22.72
N PRO A 84 -27.50 -32.68 22.74
CA PRO A 84 -28.11 -31.82 23.75
C PRO A 84 -27.83 -32.22 25.21
N GLU A 85 -27.75 -33.52 25.50
CA GLU A 85 -27.49 -34.04 26.85
C GLU A 85 -26.00 -34.05 27.22
N ARG A 86 -25.10 -34.12 26.21
CA ARG A 86 -23.64 -34.22 26.40
C ARG A 86 -22.90 -32.91 26.24
N LEU A 87 -23.42 -31.98 25.43
CA LEU A 87 -22.80 -30.71 25.18
C LEU A 87 -22.45 -29.93 26.45
N PRO A 88 -23.30 -29.83 27.49
CA PRO A 88 -22.93 -29.18 28.74
C PRO A 88 -21.73 -29.85 29.43
N ILE A 89 -21.66 -31.19 29.37
CA ILE A 89 -20.57 -31.97 29.97
C ILE A 89 -19.24 -31.71 29.22
N HIS A 90 -19.31 -31.67 27.89
CA HIS A 90 -18.14 -31.36 27.07
C HIS A 90 -17.64 -29.93 27.28
N LEU A 91 -18.54 -28.94 27.39
CA LEU A 91 -18.21 -27.57 27.70
C LEU A 91 -17.54 -27.42 29.08
N GLU A 92 -18.12 -28.05 30.12
CA GLU A 92 -17.52 -28.02 31.45
C GLU A 92 -16.11 -28.66 31.47
N ALA A 93 -15.92 -29.75 30.75
CA ALA A 93 -14.61 -30.43 30.63
C ALA A 93 -13.57 -29.60 29.84
N ALA A 94 -14.02 -28.71 28.94
CA ALA A 94 -13.21 -27.88 28.07
C ALA A 94 -13.11 -26.42 28.54
N ASP A 95 -13.40 -26.12 29.82
CA ASP A 95 -13.36 -24.76 30.40
C ASP A 95 -14.26 -23.75 29.65
N ASP A 96 -15.45 -24.20 29.27
CA ASP A 96 -16.51 -23.47 28.53
C ASP A 96 -16.21 -23.15 27.06
N VAL A 97 -15.14 -23.69 26.48
CA VAL A 97 -14.82 -23.55 25.05
C VAL A 97 -14.48 -24.91 24.43
N LEU A 98 -15.33 -25.37 23.54
CA LEU A 98 -15.17 -26.63 22.81
C LEU A 98 -14.85 -26.33 21.36
N ASP A 99 -13.80 -26.95 20.81
CA ASP A 99 -13.45 -26.84 19.39
C ASP A 99 -13.24 -28.21 18.76
N PHE A 100 -13.65 -28.36 17.50
CA PHE A 100 -13.43 -29.57 16.72
C PHE A 100 -13.62 -29.32 15.22
N GLU A 101 -12.97 -30.16 14.41
CA GLU A 101 -13.02 -30.11 12.95
C GLU A 101 -13.88 -31.24 12.39
N PHE A 102 -14.61 -30.97 11.31
CA PHE A 102 -15.43 -31.96 10.60
C PHE A 102 -15.67 -31.52 9.16
N ARG A 103 -16.08 -32.47 8.31
CA ARG A 103 -16.46 -32.19 6.92
C ARG A 103 -17.96 -32.01 6.79
N VAL A 104 -18.39 -30.94 6.16
CA VAL A 104 -19.81 -30.64 5.89
C VAL A 104 -20.05 -30.59 4.37
N ARG A 105 -21.25 -30.93 3.96
CA ARG A 105 -21.67 -30.87 2.56
C ARG A 105 -22.01 -29.44 2.16
N ASN A 106 -21.31 -28.93 1.12
CA ASN A 106 -21.61 -27.61 0.58
C ASN A 106 -22.78 -27.64 -0.42
N THR A 107 -23.25 -26.48 -0.84
CA THR A 107 -24.37 -26.32 -1.79
C THR A 107 -24.11 -26.94 -3.16
N ASN A 108 -22.85 -27.16 -3.56
CA ASN A 108 -22.44 -27.81 -4.80
C ASN A 108 -22.34 -29.34 -4.65
N GLY A 109 -22.65 -29.89 -3.48
CA GLY A 109 -22.63 -31.32 -3.18
C GLY A 109 -21.26 -31.91 -2.84
N GLY A 110 -20.21 -31.10 -2.81
CA GLY A 110 -18.87 -31.49 -2.36
C GLY A 110 -18.73 -31.43 -0.84
N TRP A 111 -17.64 -32.02 -0.33
CA TRP A 111 -17.28 -31.97 1.08
C TRP A 111 -16.32 -30.83 1.36
N HIS A 112 -16.60 -30.04 2.41
CA HIS A 112 -15.77 -28.95 2.90
C HIS A 112 -15.37 -29.17 4.35
N TRP A 113 -14.11 -28.92 4.68
CA TRP A 113 -13.64 -28.92 6.05
C TRP A 113 -14.09 -27.64 6.77
N CYS A 114 -14.73 -27.84 7.92
CA CYS A 114 -15.13 -26.78 8.84
C CYS A 114 -14.49 -27.00 10.21
N GLU A 115 -14.22 -25.91 10.90
CA GLU A 115 -13.87 -25.87 12.31
C GLU A 115 -14.98 -25.17 13.07
N GLN A 116 -15.41 -25.77 14.16
CA GLN A 116 -16.50 -25.26 14.96
C GLN A 116 -16.02 -24.98 16.37
N TYR A 117 -16.32 -23.77 16.84
CA TYR A 117 -16.14 -23.38 18.23
C TYR A 117 -17.51 -23.28 18.90
N VAL A 118 -17.67 -23.91 20.06
CA VAL A 118 -18.88 -23.80 20.88
C VAL A 118 -18.49 -23.19 22.21
N VAL A 119 -19.11 -22.08 22.58
CA VAL A 119 -18.79 -21.30 23.76
C VAL A 119 -19.97 -21.25 24.71
N GLY A 120 -19.75 -21.74 25.92
CA GLY A 120 -20.76 -21.77 27.00
C GLY A 120 -20.80 -20.44 27.77
N GLY A 121 -21.92 -20.18 28.44
CA GLY A 121 -22.21 -18.95 29.16
C GLY A 121 -21.47 -18.78 30.49
N GLY A 122 -21.33 -17.53 30.92
CA GLY A 122 -20.69 -17.09 32.15
C GLY A 122 -19.24 -16.69 32.04
N ARG A 123 -18.56 -16.99 30.91
CA ARG A 123 -17.17 -16.60 30.58
C ARG A 123 -17.09 -16.04 29.19
N HIS A 124 -15.96 -15.42 28.86
CA HIS A 124 -15.65 -14.87 27.52
C HIS A 124 -16.70 -13.90 26.95
N GLY A 125 -17.43 -13.19 27.82
CA GLY A 125 -18.45 -12.22 27.40
C GLY A 125 -19.79 -12.83 26.96
N VAL A 126 -19.96 -14.16 27.03
CA VAL A 126 -21.23 -14.84 26.73
C VAL A 126 -22.15 -14.74 27.94
N PRO A 127 -23.45 -14.36 27.81
CA PRO A 127 -24.39 -14.31 28.91
C PRO A 127 -24.55 -15.67 29.60
N GLU A 128 -24.79 -15.67 30.92
CA GLU A 128 -25.03 -16.88 31.70
C GLU A 128 -26.25 -17.65 31.14
N GLY A 129 -26.08 -18.95 30.85
CA GLY A 129 -27.12 -19.80 30.24
C GLY A 129 -27.21 -19.76 28.70
N ALA A 130 -26.49 -18.86 28.01
CA ALA A 130 -26.43 -18.85 26.55
C ALA A 130 -25.26 -19.71 26.02
N ILE A 131 -25.44 -20.33 24.85
CA ILE A 131 -24.39 -21.04 24.13
C ILE A 131 -24.33 -20.47 22.72
N TYR A 132 -23.11 -20.12 22.27
CA TYR A 132 -22.86 -19.68 20.92
C TYR A 132 -21.96 -20.66 20.17
N CYS A 133 -22.33 -20.93 18.92
CA CYS A 133 -21.57 -21.79 18.02
C CYS A 133 -21.08 -20.97 16.81
N TYR A 134 -19.78 -20.95 16.60
CA TYR A 134 -19.10 -20.29 15.49
C TYR A 134 -18.57 -21.34 14.53
N VAL A 135 -18.85 -21.21 13.24
CA VAL A 135 -18.41 -22.15 12.20
C VAL A 135 -17.49 -21.41 11.22
N PHE A 136 -16.34 -22.00 10.95
CA PHE A 136 -15.30 -21.47 10.05
C PHE A 136 -15.03 -22.46 8.91
N ASP A 137 -14.94 -21.98 7.68
CA ASP A 137 -14.41 -22.76 6.56
C ASP A 137 -12.90 -22.84 6.65
N ILE A 138 -12.40 -24.05 6.81
CA ILE A 138 -10.95 -24.34 6.85
C ILE A 138 -10.48 -25.16 5.65
N GLN A 139 -11.28 -25.22 4.57
CA GLN A 139 -10.94 -25.99 3.38
C GLN A 139 -9.56 -25.58 2.81
N SER A 140 -9.32 -24.29 2.69
CA SER A 140 -8.02 -23.77 2.23
C SER A 140 -6.85 -24.15 3.16
N ARG A 141 -7.11 -24.34 4.47
CA ARG A 141 -6.10 -24.86 5.42
C ARG A 141 -5.85 -26.35 5.18
N LYS A 142 -6.91 -27.14 5.00
CA LYS A 142 -6.81 -28.58 4.76
C LYS A 142 -6.21 -28.92 3.39
N ASP A 143 -6.58 -28.20 2.34
CA ASP A 143 -5.98 -28.36 1.01
C ASP A 143 -4.46 -28.11 1.04
N ARG A 144 -4.03 -27.14 1.86
CA ARG A 144 -2.60 -26.89 2.12
C ARG A 144 -1.93 -28.04 2.89
N GLU A 145 -2.60 -28.60 3.88
CA GLU A 145 -2.10 -29.73 4.65
C GLU A 145 -2.02 -31.01 3.78
N GLU A 146 -3.02 -31.29 2.96
CA GLU A 146 -3.03 -32.43 2.02
C GLU A 146 -2.09 -32.24 0.84
N GLY A 147 -1.95 -31.01 0.33
CA GLY A 147 -0.95 -30.65 -0.69
C GLY A 147 0.48 -30.86 -0.22
N LYS A 148 0.77 -30.59 1.06
CA LYS A 148 2.06 -30.91 1.71
C LYS A 148 2.33 -32.42 1.81
N THR A 149 1.29 -33.25 1.83
CA THR A 149 1.45 -34.73 1.91
C THR A 149 1.78 -35.36 0.55
N ARG A 150 1.48 -34.69 -0.58
CA ARG A 150 1.83 -35.17 -1.92
C ARG A 150 3.23 -34.80 -2.38
N VAL A 151 3.82 -33.75 -1.82
CA VAL A 151 5.24 -33.44 -1.96
C VAL A 151 5.90 -33.95 -0.68
N SER A 152 6.51 -35.14 -0.74
CA SER A 152 7.28 -35.70 0.37
C SER A 152 8.55 -34.87 0.60
N TYR A 153 8.38 -33.66 1.09
CA TYR A 153 9.47 -33.01 1.80
C TYR A 153 9.49 -33.65 3.19
N ARG A 154 10.58 -34.37 3.47
CA ARG A 154 10.99 -34.63 4.84
C ARG A 154 10.73 -33.37 5.63
N ARG A 155 10.06 -33.44 6.79
CA ARG A 155 10.09 -32.39 7.79
C ARG A 155 11.53 -32.24 8.24
N ASP A 156 12.31 -31.58 7.43
CA ASP A 156 13.68 -31.24 7.76
C ASP A 156 13.60 -30.08 8.76
N VAL A 157 14.38 -30.22 9.82
CA VAL A 157 14.66 -29.22 10.88
C VAL A 157 15.12 -27.87 10.30
N HIS A 158 15.32 -27.80 9.00
CA HIS A 158 15.91 -26.73 8.19
C HIS A 158 14.93 -25.73 7.57
N CYS A 159 13.60 -26.01 7.55
CA CYS A 159 12.62 -25.11 6.98
C CYS A 159 11.85 -24.33 8.06
N ASP A 160 11.44 -23.12 7.72
CA ASP A 160 10.54 -22.34 8.54
C ASP A 160 9.12 -22.94 8.51
N PRO A 161 8.47 -23.17 9.67
CA PRO A 161 7.19 -23.85 9.72
C PRO A 161 6.02 -23.01 9.17
N LEU A 162 6.14 -21.67 9.17
CA LEU A 162 5.11 -20.77 8.68
C LEU A 162 5.14 -20.67 7.15
N THR A 163 6.31 -20.37 6.60
CA THR A 163 6.48 -20.09 5.16
C THR A 163 6.80 -21.34 4.34
N GLY A 164 7.25 -22.41 4.99
CA GLY A 164 7.73 -23.64 4.33
C GLY A 164 9.06 -23.50 3.60
N LEU A 165 9.68 -22.34 3.64
CA LEU A 165 10.95 -22.04 2.99
C LEU A 165 12.16 -22.49 3.84
N PRO A 166 13.29 -22.88 3.21
CA PRO A 166 14.57 -22.98 3.90
C PRO A 166 14.86 -21.72 4.72
N ARG A 167 15.33 -21.91 5.96
CA ARG A 167 15.79 -20.79 6.78
C ARG A 167 17.08 -20.21 6.20
N GLU A 168 17.43 -19.01 6.59
CA GLU A 168 18.57 -18.24 6.10
C GLU A 168 19.84 -19.09 5.89
N LYS A 169 20.27 -19.82 6.93
CA LYS A 169 21.49 -20.66 6.88
C LYS A 169 21.42 -21.75 5.80
N ASP A 170 20.26 -22.40 5.70
CA ASP A 170 20.07 -23.51 4.76
C ASP A 170 19.87 -22.98 3.32
N PHE A 171 19.20 -21.83 3.18
CA PHE A 171 19.14 -21.11 1.91
C PHE A 171 20.53 -20.74 1.40
N TYR A 172 21.37 -20.13 2.26
CA TYR A 172 22.74 -19.76 1.84
C TYR A 172 23.59 -20.98 1.46
N ALA A 173 23.48 -22.09 2.18
CA ALA A 173 24.21 -23.31 1.84
C ALA A 173 23.82 -23.90 0.47
N GLN A 174 22.50 -23.90 0.17
CA GLN A 174 21.99 -24.36 -1.12
C GLN A 174 22.36 -23.40 -2.25
N ALA A 175 22.17 -22.09 -2.04
CA ALA A 175 22.50 -21.06 -3.01
C ALA A 175 23.99 -21.01 -3.35
N GLU A 176 24.89 -21.16 -2.35
CA GLU A 176 26.34 -21.23 -2.58
C GLU A 176 26.70 -22.43 -3.44
N SER A 177 26.06 -23.60 -3.21
CA SER A 177 26.24 -24.77 -4.05
C SER A 177 25.80 -24.55 -5.50
N MET A 178 24.73 -23.76 -5.73
CA MET A 178 24.24 -23.42 -7.07
C MET A 178 25.15 -22.41 -7.77
N LEU A 179 25.66 -21.42 -7.04
CA LEU A 179 26.60 -20.42 -7.55
C LEU A 179 27.95 -21.02 -7.98
N ALA A 180 28.29 -22.23 -7.53
CA ALA A 180 29.46 -22.97 -8.00
C ALA A 180 29.36 -23.31 -9.50
N ASP A 181 28.17 -23.35 -10.08
CA ASP A 181 27.98 -23.42 -11.53
C ASP A 181 28.15 -22.01 -12.14
N THR A 182 29.37 -21.73 -12.56
CA THR A 182 29.76 -20.45 -13.18
C THR A 182 29.30 -20.30 -14.64
N ALA A 183 28.76 -21.35 -15.24
CA ALA A 183 28.19 -21.28 -16.61
C ALA A 183 26.79 -20.63 -16.62
N THR A 184 26.07 -20.71 -15.51
CA THR A 184 24.76 -20.11 -15.35
C THR A 184 24.90 -18.68 -14.83
N ASN A 185 24.25 -17.73 -15.49
CA ASN A 185 24.11 -16.36 -14.98
C ASN A 185 23.00 -16.34 -13.92
N TRP A 186 23.36 -16.24 -12.66
CA TRP A 186 22.41 -16.24 -11.55
C TRP A 186 21.91 -14.85 -11.20
N LEU A 187 20.67 -14.77 -10.80
CA LEU A 187 20.00 -13.56 -10.28
C LEU A 187 19.52 -13.83 -8.86
N LEU A 188 20.00 -13.06 -7.92
CA LEU A 188 19.46 -13.03 -6.56
C LEU A 188 18.47 -11.89 -6.43
N VAL A 189 17.29 -12.17 -5.88
CA VAL A 189 16.26 -11.20 -5.56
C VAL A 189 16.04 -11.21 -4.05
N ALA A 190 16.32 -10.10 -3.38
CA ALA A 190 15.92 -9.81 -2.01
C ALA A 190 14.53 -9.17 -2.00
N ILE A 191 13.66 -9.62 -1.11
CA ILE A 191 12.26 -9.24 -1.05
C ILE A 191 11.93 -8.84 0.38
N ASP A 192 11.22 -7.73 0.55
CA ASP A 192 10.77 -7.20 1.84
C ASP A 192 9.36 -6.61 1.70
N LEU A 193 8.57 -6.68 2.77
CA LEU A 193 7.21 -6.13 2.81
C LEU A 193 7.22 -4.81 3.59
N GLN A 194 7.08 -3.70 2.87
CA GLN A 194 7.11 -2.38 3.49
C GLN A 194 6.03 -2.23 4.57
N HIS A 195 6.43 -1.73 5.75
CA HIS A 195 5.54 -1.48 6.89
C HIS A 195 4.83 -2.72 7.46
N PHE A 196 5.37 -3.93 7.27
CA PHE A 196 4.72 -5.16 7.72
C PHE A 196 4.42 -5.20 9.22
N LYS A 197 5.25 -4.55 10.04
CA LYS A 197 4.95 -4.39 11.47
C LYS A 197 3.65 -3.59 11.70
N LEU A 198 3.47 -2.49 10.96
CA LEU A 198 2.25 -1.68 11.00
C LEU A 198 1.05 -2.45 10.45
N PHE A 199 1.28 -3.27 9.41
CA PHE A 199 0.29 -4.20 8.90
C PHE A 199 -0.25 -5.11 10.01
N ASN A 200 0.66 -5.73 10.79
CA ASN A 200 0.30 -6.60 11.91
C ASN A 200 -0.42 -5.86 13.04
N GLU A 201 -0.11 -4.57 13.26
CA GLU A 201 -0.80 -3.73 14.23
C GLU A 201 -2.24 -3.39 13.78
N TRP A 202 -2.48 -3.21 12.48
CA TRP A 202 -3.80 -2.80 11.95
C TRP A 202 -4.71 -3.98 11.61
N TYR A 203 -4.15 -5.07 11.11
CA TYR A 203 -4.91 -6.21 10.58
C TYR A 203 -4.76 -7.49 11.42
N GLY A 204 -3.94 -7.43 12.48
CA GLY A 204 -3.66 -8.58 13.34
C GLY A 204 -2.56 -9.49 12.80
N ARG A 205 -1.83 -10.15 13.73
CA ARG A 205 -0.71 -11.05 13.39
C ARG A 205 -1.15 -12.26 12.57
N GLY A 206 -2.35 -12.81 12.85
CA GLY A 206 -2.85 -13.95 12.10
C GLY A 206 -2.97 -13.70 10.61
N LEU A 207 -3.46 -12.50 10.19
CA LEU A 207 -3.50 -12.15 8.77
C LEU A 207 -2.09 -11.95 8.20
N GLY A 208 -1.17 -11.37 8.97
CA GLY A 208 0.23 -11.27 8.58
C GLY A 208 0.87 -12.63 8.34
N ASP A 209 0.63 -13.59 9.22
CA ASP A 209 1.13 -14.96 9.09
C ASP A 209 0.58 -15.63 7.82
N HIS A 210 -0.69 -15.41 7.47
CA HIS A 210 -1.27 -15.91 6.22
C HIS A 210 -0.60 -15.29 4.99
N VAL A 211 -0.36 -13.98 4.99
CA VAL A 211 0.35 -13.29 3.90
C VAL A 211 1.76 -13.85 3.73
N LEU A 212 2.51 -14.02 4.83
CA LEU A 212 3.86 -14.60 4.78
C LEU A 212 3.86 -16.04 4.26
N ALA A 213 2.87 -16.85 4.67
CA ALA A 213 2.73 -18.24 4.21
C ALA A 213 2.43 -18.31 2.71
N ASP A 214 1.53 -17.47 2.20
CA ASP A 214 1.17 -17.45 0.78
C ASP A 214 2.32 -16.93 -0.09
N ILE A 215 3.06 -15.92 0.38
CA ILE A 215 4.31 -15.48 -0.26
C ILE A 215 5.33 -16.61 -0.29
N GLY A 216 5.50 -17.33 0.83
CA GLY A 216 6.39 -18.48 0.90
C GLY A 216 6.04 -19.53 -0.14
N GLN A 217 4.75 -19.87 -0.30
CA GLN A 217 4.29 -20.82 -1.32
C GLN A 217 4.57 -20.36 -2.75
N GLU A 218 4.32 -19.09 -3.08
CA GLU A 218 4.64 -18.53 -4.39
C GLU A 218 6.14 -18.58 -4.67
N LEU A 219 6.98 -18.29 -3.67
CA LEU A 219 8.43 -18.34 -3.82
C LEU A 219 8.96 -19.77 -4.01
N VAL A 220 8.36 -20.76 -3.33
CA VAL A 220 8.68 -22.19 -3.59
C VAL A 220 8.33 -22.55 -5.04
N ALA A 221 7.08 -22.25 -5.47
CA ALA A 221 6.63 -22.57 -6.81
C ALA A 221 7.47 -21.86 -7.90
N THR A 222 7.86 -20.62 -7.65
CA THR A 222 8.72 -19.83 -8.54
C THR A 222 10.12 -20.44 -8.62
N ALA A 223 10.73 -20.80 -7.48
CA ALA A 223 12.04 -21.43 -7.43
C ALA A 223 12.05 -22.79 -8.17
N GLU A 224 11.03 -23.63 -7.94
CA GLU A 224 10.89 -24.92 -8.65
C GLU A 224 10.73 -24.74 -10.17
N THR A 225 9.89 -23.79 -10.59
CA THR A 225 9.65 -23.51 -12.02
C THR A 225 10.90 -23.04 -12.75
N HIS A 226 11.74 -22.27 -12.08
CA HIS A 226 12.94 -21.67 -12.66
C HIS A 226 14.24 -22.40 -12.24
N HIS A 227 14.15 -23.59 -11.61
CA HIS A 227 15.30 -24.35 -11.17
C HIS A 227 16.23 -23.55 -10.22
N GLY A 228 15.63 -22.78 -9.34
CA GLY A 228 16.30 -21.94 -8.35
C GLY A 228 16.11 -22.45 -6.93
N VAL A 229 16.43 -21.60 -5.97
CA VAL A 229 16.18 -21.81 -4.54
C VAL A 229 15.63 -20.54 -3.91
N SER A 230 14.66 -20.67 -3.01
CA SER A 230 14.10 -19.58 -2.23
C SER A 230 14.38 -19.81 -0.74
N GLY A 231 14.39 -18.72 0.04
CA GLY A 231 14.70 -18.76 1.47
C GLY A 231 13.92 -17.72 2.26
N TYR A 232 13.66 -18.06 3.52
CA TYR A 232 13.13 -17.14 4.52
C TYR A 232 14.28 -16.61 5.37
N ILE A 233 14.50 -15.31 5.28
CA ILE A 233 15.60 -14.63 5.97
C ILE A 233 15.19 -14.23 7.39
N GLY A 234 13.90 -13.93 7.58
CA GLY A 234 13.31 -13.62 8.89
C GLY A 234 12.39 -12.41 8.84
N GLY A 235 11.41 -12.34 9.76
CA GLY A 235 10.44 -11.24 9.77
C GLY A 235 9.58 -11.21 8.50
N ASP A 236 9.78 -10.20 7.71
CA ASP A 236 9.15 -9.95 6.40
C ASP A 236 10.15 -10.04 5.23
N ASP A 237 11.37 -10.57 5.50
CA ASP A 237 12.46 -10.67 4.53
C ASP A 237 12.53 -12.06 3.90
N PHE A 238 12.61 -12.10 2.57
CA PHE A 238 12.77 -13.31 1.76
C PHE A 238 13.89 -13.15 0.73
N ALA A 239 14.41 -14.26 0.25
CA ALA A 239 15.38 -14.28 -0.84
C ALA A 239 15.04 -15.36 -1.88
N LEU A 240 15.36 -15.09 -3.15
CA LEU A 240 15.17 -16.00 -4.27
C LEU A 240 16.40 -15.95 -5.17
N LEU A 241 17.08 -17.10 -5.38
CA LEU A 241 18.14 -17.26 -6.36
C LEU A 241 17.62 -18.08 -7.54
N VAL A 242 17.68 -17.51 -8.74
CA VAL A 242 17.22 -18.16 -9.99
C VAL A 242 18.19 -17.89 -11.14
N PRO A 243 18.23 -18.75 -12.18
CA PRO A 243 18.85 -18.37 -13.44
C PRO A 243 18.22 -17.11 -14.02
N ALA A 244 19.05 -16.15 -14.41
CA ALA A 244 18.59 -14.86 -14.90
C ALA A 244 17.84 -14.95 -16.24
N ASP A 245 18.14 -15.99 -17.02
CA ASP A 245 17.53 -16.20 -18.33
C ASP A 245 16.03 -16.48 -18.21
N ARG A 246 15.24 -15.61 -18.82
CA ARG A 246 13.76 -15.70 -18.85
C ARG A 246 13.05 -15.49 -17.51
N PHE A 247 13.74 -14.96 -16.49
CA PHE A 247 13.11 -14.57 -15.24
C PHE A 247 12.74 -13.09 -15.27
N SER A 248 11.50 -12.75 -14.85
CA SER A 248 11.00 -11.40 -14.74
C SER A 248 10.81 -11.02 -13.28
N VAL A 249 11.64 -10.11 -12.77
CA VAL A 249 11.50 -9.58 -11.41
C VAL A 249 10.21 -8.77 -11.28
N ASP A 250 9.83 -8.00 -12.31
CA ASP A 250 8.55 -7.28 -12.34
C ASP A 250 7.36 -8.25 -12.32
N GLY A 251 7.47 -9.40 -13.00
CA GLY A 251 6.45 -10.45 -12.97
C GLY A 251 6.29 -11.04 -11.56
N LEU A 252 7.40 -11.26 -10.84
CA LEU A 252 7.36 -11.67 -9.44
C LEU A 252 6.72 -10.60 -8.56
N TYR A 253 7.11 -9.33 -8.73
CA TYR A 253 6.51 -8.21 -7.99
C TYR A 253 4.98 -8.18 -8.12
N GLN A 254 4.46 -8.31 -9.34
CA GLN A 254 3.01 -8.31 -9.56
C GLN A 254 2.31 -9.46 -8.82
N LYS A 255 2.86 -10.67 -8.87
CA LYS A 255 2.31 -11.83 -8.15
C LYS A 255 2.27 -11.61 -6.63
N LEU A 256 3.37 -11.10 -6.05
CA LEU A 256 3.43 -10.80 -4.62
C LEU A 256 2.44 -9.68 -4.24
N GLN A 257 2.30 -8.66 -5.07
CA GLN A 257 1.31 -7.60 -4.88
C GLN A 257 -0.12 -8.16 -4.93
N ASP A 258 -0.42 -9.06 -5.86
CA ASP A 258 -1.74 -9.67 -6.00
C ASP A 258 -2.08 -10.57 -4.80
N ILE A 259 -1.09 -11.27 -4.21
CA ILE A 259 -1.25 -12.01 -2.96
C ILE A 259 -1.68 -11.07 -1.84
N ILE A 260 -0.97 -9.96 -1.64
CA ILE A 260 -1.29 -8.98 -0.59
C ILE A 260 -2.70 -8.41 -0.80
N LYS A 261 -3.06 -8.05 -2.04
CA LYS A 261 -4.40 -7.54 -2.39
C LYS A 261 -5.51 -8.57 -2.14
N ALA A 262 -5.24 -9.86 -2.39
CA ALA A 262 -6.22 -10.94 -2.17
C ALA A 262 -6.64 -11.06 -0.70
N HIS A 263 -5.80 -10.63 0.23
CA HIS A 263 -6.13 -10.53 1.65
C HIS A 263 -6.93 -9.27 2.04
N GLY A 264 -7.46 -8.53 1.05
CA GLY A 264 -8.32 -7.36 1.28
C GLY A 264 -7.56 -6.09 1.68
N VAL A 265 -6.25 -6.08 1.51
CA VAL A 265 -5.38 -4.94 1.85
C VAL A 265 -5.18 -4.09 0.61
N SER A 266 -5.70 -2.88 0.63
CA SER A 266 -5.74 -2.02 -0.56
C SER A 266 -4.73 -0.88 -0.57
N ILE A 267 -4.10 -0.50 0.54
CA ILE A 267 -3.30 0.73 0.61
C ILE A 267 -2.05 0.55 1.51
N GLY A 268 -0.88 0.94 0.98
CA GLY A 268 0.31 1.24 1.78
C GLY A 268 1.24 0.06 2.12
N PHE A 269 0.84 -1.18 1.85
CA PHE A 269 1.64 -2.37 2.15
C PHE A 269 2.07 -3.04 0.85
N LEU A 270 3.21 -2.62 0.32
CA LEU A 270 3.71 -3.07 -0.97
C LEU A 270 5.00 -3.87 -0.79
N PRO A 271 5.22 -4.94 -1.58
CA PRO A 271 6.51 -5.57 -1.63
C PRO A 271 7.56 -4.62 -2.24
N ALA A 272 8.80 -4.76 -1.82
CA ALA A 272 9.96 -4.11 -2.41
C ALA A 272 10.96 -5.20 -2.81
N LEU A 273 11.49 -5.11 -4.01
CA LEU A 273 12.40 -6.12 -4.58
C LEU A 273 13.71 -5.46 -4.98
N GLY A 274 14.81 -6.00 -4.46
CA GLY A 274 16.15 -5.67 -4.89
C GLY A 274 16.79 -6.85 -5.60
N ALA A 275 17.33 -6.67 -6.80
CA ALA A 275 17.88 -7.73 -7.60
C ALA A 275 19.36 -7.50 -7.90
N CYS A 276 20.17 -8.55 -7.86
CA CYS A 276 21.59 -8.51 -8.17
C CYS A 276 22.02 -9.70 -9.04
N TYR A 277 22.70 -9.42 -10.14
CA TYR A 277 23.29 -10.47 -10.98
C TYR A 277 24.60 -10.98 -10.39
N SER A 278 24.81 -12.30 -10.40
CA SER A 278 26.10 -12.87 -10.03
C SER A 278 27.17 -12.49 -11.06
N ASN A 279 28.35 -12.16 -10.57
CA ASN A 279 29.52 -11.87 -11.41
C ASN A 279 30.49 -13.08 -11.55
N GLY A 280 30.03 -14.26 -11.15
CA GLY A 280 30.78 -15.51 -11.23
C GLY A 280 31.89 -15.68 -10.16
N SER A 281 32.14 -14.70 -9.31
CA SER A 281 33.13 -14.72 -8.22
C SER A 281 32.57 -14.25 -6.87
N SER A 282 31.35 -13.74 -6.82
CA SER A 282 30.71 -13.27 -5.58
C SER A 282 30.23 -14.45 -4.74
N SER A 283 30.46 -14.40 -3.42
CA SER A 283 29.79 -15.29 -2.47
C SER A 283 28.30 -14.95 -2.38
N ILE A 284 27.51 -15.91 -1.94
CA ILE A 284 26.07 -15.67 -1.72
C ILE A 284 25.83 -14.52 -0.72
N TYR A 285 26.68 -14.37 0.28
CA TYR A 285 26.58 -13.30 1.27
C TYR A 285 26.74 -11.92 0.61
N THR A 286 27.79 -11.75 -0.21
CA THR A 286 28.02 -10.49 -0.94
C THR A 286 26.85 -10.20 -1.89
N LEU A 287 26.39 -11.21 -2.62
CA LEU A 287 25.30 -11.07 -3.57
C LEU A 287 23.99 -10.69 -2.86
N HIS A 288 23.75 -11.28 -1.67
CA HIS A 288 22.58 -10.95 -0.86
C HIS A 288 22.67 -9.54 -0.25
N ASP A 289 23.84 -9.10 0.24
CA ASP A 289 24.05 -7.74 0.72
C ASP A 289 23.79 -6.71 -0.38
N GLU A 290 24.27 -6.99 -1.60
CA GLU A 290 24.06 -6.14 -2.78
C GLU A 290 22.57 -6.08 -3.19
N ALA A 291 21.87 -7.21 -3.23
CA ALA A 291 20.44 -7.26 -3.52
C ALA A 291 19.62 -6.59 -2.41
N SER A 292 20.00 -6.77 -1.13
CA SER A 292 19.33 -6.14 0.01
C SER A 292 19.50 -4.63 -0.01
N LEU A 293 20.66 -4.11 -0.42
CA LEU A 293 20.86 -2.67 -0.61
C LEU A 293 19.91 -2.12 -1.69
N ALA A 294 19.78 -2.84 -2.81
CA ALA A 294 18.83 -2.45 -3.86
C ALA A 294 17.37 -2.52 -3.37
N CYS A 295 17.03 -3.52 -2.53
CA CYS A 295 15.71 -3.63 -1.91
C CYS A 295 15.41 -2.46 -0.96
N GLN A 296 16.39 -2.02 -0.17
CA GLN A 296 16.25 -0.84 0.69
C GLN A 296 15.99 0.43 -0.12
N GLU A 297 16.62 0.59 -1.28
CA GLU A 297 16.33 1.71 -2.17
C GLU A 297 14.94 1.61 -2.79
N ALA A 298 14.50 0.40 -3.16
CA ALA A 298 13.14 0.18 -3.66
C ALA A 298 12.05 0.54 -2.62
N LYS A 299 12.31 0.39 -1.33
CA LYS A 299 11.39 0.82 -0.27
C LYS A 299 11.16 2.33 -0.22
N LYS A 300 12.11 3.13 -0.68
CA LYS A 300 12.07 4.59 -0.61
C LYS A 300 11.28 5.22 -1.76
N ASP A 301 11.09 4.49 -2.86
CA ASP A 301 10.39 4.98 -4.05
C ASP A 301 9.10 4.19 -4.30
N TYR A 302 7.94 4.81 -4.07
CA TYR A 302 6.64 4.20 -4.32
C TYR A 302 6.37 3.90 -5.81
N ARG A 303 7.07 4.59 -6.72
CA ARG A 303 6.89 4.44 -8.17
C ARG A 303 7.75 3.33 -8.74
N ASN A 304 8.89 3.03 -8.10
CA ASN A 304 9.83 2.04 -8.57
C ASN A 304 10.17 1.05 -7.45
N ARG A 305 9.39 -0.01 -7.36
CA ARG A 305 9.46 -1.03 -6.30
C ARG A 305 10.40 -2.18 -6.63
N VAL A 306 11.00 -2.17 -7.82
CA VAL A 306 11.97 -3.16 -8.29
C VAL A 306 13.25 -2.42 -8.69
N ILE A 307 14.33 -2.64 -7.96
CA ILE A 307 15.63 -2.00 -8.22
C ILE A 307 16.70 -3.06 -8.41
N PHE A 308 17.49 -2.89 -9.47
CA PHE A 308 18.67 -3.71 -9.71
C PHE A 308 19.90 -3.04 -9.11
N TYR A 309 20.68 -3.84 -8.37
CA TYR A 309 21.94 -3.38 -7.83
C TYR A 309 22.92 -3.00 -8.95
N SER A 310 23.60 -1.90 -8.75
CA SER A 310 24.72 -1.45 -9.57
C SER A 310 25.70 -0.65 -8.72
N SER A 311 26.95 -0.57 -9.12
CA SER A 311 27.94 0.28 -8.43
C SER A 311 27.56 1.76 -8.45
N SER A 312 26.81 2.19 -9.45
CA SER A 312 26.24 3.55 -9.51
C SER A 312 25.16 3.79 -8.44
N LEU A 313 24.41 2.75 -8.03
CA LEU A 313 23.43 2.86 -6.96
C LEU A 313 24.09 3.23 -5.61
N VAL A 314 25.21 2.57 -5.28
CA VAL A 314 25.99 2.86 -4.06
C VAL A 314 26.48 4.32 -4.07
N GLN A 315 26.98 4.79 -5.21
CA GLN A 315 27.44 6.17 -5.35
C GLN A 315 26.29 7.15 -5.21
N GLN A 316 25.14 6.87 -5.87
CA GLN A 316 23.95 7.71 -5.78
C GLN A 316 23.43 7.78 -4.34
N THR A 317 23.33 6.66 -3.65
CA THR A 317 22.90 6.60 -2.24
C THR A 317 23.84 7.43 -1.35
N ALA A 318 25.15 7.32 -1.56
CA ALA A 318 26.12 8.11 -0.82
C ALA A 318 26.00 9.62 -1.12
N GLU A 319 25.72 10.00 -2.37
CA GLU A 319 25.47 11.40 -2.77
C GLU A 319 24.15 11.90 -2.15
N ASP A 320 23.10 11.08 -2.14
CA ASP A 320 21.82 11.42 -1.52
C ASP A 320 22.01 11.74 -0.03
N TYR A 321 22.70 10.87 0.72
CA TYR A 321 22.97 11.13 2.15
C TYR A 321 23.82 12.39 2.38
N ARG A 322 24.80 12.67 1.53
CA ARG A 322 25.56 13.94 1.59
C ARG A 322 24.64 15.13 1.33
N THR A 323 23.76 15.03 0.35
CA THR A 323 22.78 16.07 0.02
C THR A 323 21.84 16.34 1.19
N LEU A 324 21.28 15.27 1.82
CA LEU A 324 20.39 15.40 2.98
C LEU A 324 21.08 16.02 4.19
N SER A 325 22.32 15.61 4.46
CA SER A 325 23.11 16.20 5.55
C SER A 325 23.37 17.69 5.30
N ALA A 326 23.82 18.03 4.09
CA ALA A 326 24.10 19.40 3.72
C ALA A 326 22.83 20.28 3.66
N PHE A 327 21.68 19.71 3.29
CA PHE A 327 20.41 20.43 3.24
C PHE A 327 19.95 20.93 4.61
N LYS A 328 20.09 20.13 5.65
CA LYS A 328 19.75 20.56 7.03
C LYS A 328 20.56 21.78 7.47
N ASP A 329 21.86 21.76 7.16
CA ASP A 329 22.73 22.89 7.46
C ASP A 329 22.38 24.10 6.58
N ALA A 330 22.05 23.88 5.33
CA ALA A 330 21.67 24.92 4.37
C ALA A 330 20.41 25.70 4.78
N LEU A 331 19.41 25.01 5.34
CA LEU A 331 18.20 25.67 5.88
C LEU A 331 18.56 26.62 7.04
N VAL A 332 19.42 26.17 7.94
CA VAL A 332 19.84 26.97 9.11
C VAL A 332 20.72 28.15 8.71
N ASN A 333 21.61 27.95 7.74
CA ASN A 333 22.57 28.95 7.29
C ASN A 333 21.98 29.95 6.27
N GLY A 334 20.72 29.77 5.84
CA GLY A 334 20.09 30.66 4.85
C GLY A 334 20.63 30.48 3.43
N GLU A 335 21.17 29.30 3.11
CA GLU A 335 21.64 28.96 1.76
C GLU A 335 20.48 28.63 0.80
N ILE A 336 19.30 28.29 1.36
CA ILE A 336 18.08 28.05 0.61
C ILE A 336 17.37 29.38 0.38
N THR A 337 16.99 29.65 -0.86
CA THR A 337 16.24 30.83 -1.27
C THR A 337 15.31 30.46 -2.42
N PHE A 338 14.62 31.44 -2.98
CA PHE A 338 13.80 31.27 -4.18
C PHE A 338 14.09 32.34 -5.21
N PHE A 339 13.89 31.99 -6.48
CA PHE A 339 13.85 32.92 -7.57
C PHE A 339 12.42 33.02 -8.08
N LEU A 340 12.06 34.18 -8.62
CA LEU A 340 10.75 34.45 -9.20
C LEU A 340 10.85 34.37 -10.73
N GLN A 341 10.13 33.42 -11.32
CA GLN A 341 9.93 33.34 -12.75
C GLN A 341 8.66 34.10 -13.14
N PRO A 342 8.73 35.19 -13.93
CA PRO A 342 7.56 35.99 -14.25
C PRO A 342 6.58 35.23 -15.15
N GLN A 343 5.29 35.37 -14.86
CA GLN A 343 4.17 34.93 -15.69
C GLN A 343 3.60 36.14 -16.42
N CYS A 344 3.68 36.14 -17.75
CA CYS A 344 3.31 37.30 -18.57
C CYS A 344 2.08 37.03 -19.44
N ARG A 345 1.25 38.05 -19.65
CA ARG A 345 0.18 37.98 -20.65
C ARG A 345 0.78 37.88 -22.06
N ALA A 346 0.37 36.87 -22.81
CA ALA A 346 0.87 36.64 -24.18
C ALA A 346 0.58 37.82 -25.13
N VAL A 347 -0.50 38.57 -24.90
CA VAL A 347 -0.92 39.68 -25.79
C VAL A 347 -0.03 40.93 -25.68
N ASN A 348 0.47 41.25 -24.47
CA ASN A 348 1.11 42.54 -24.21
C ASN A 348 2.39 42.47 -23.35
N GLY A 349 2.80 41.26 -22.94
CA GLY A 349 3.97 41.06 -22.08
C GLY A 349 3.82 41.55 -20.62
N GLN A 350 2.62 41.97 -20.21
CA GLN A 350 2.40 42.45 -18.85
C GLN A 350 2.59 41.32 -17.84
N ILE A 351 3.38 41.53 -16.79
CA ILE A 351 3.53 40.59 -15.68
C ILE A 351 2.21 40.52 -14.91
N VAL A 352 1.65 39.33 -14.76
CA VAL A 352 0.38 39.05 -14.07
C VAL A 352 0.53 38.12 -12.88
N GLY A 353 1.72 37.58 -12.69
CA GLY A 353 2.10 36.69 -11.59
C GLY A 353 3.57 36.31 -11.70
N ALA A 354 4.02 35.50 -10.77
CA ALA A 354 5.33 34.88 -10.82
C ALA A 354 5.26 33.48 -10.17
N GLU A 355 6.16 32.60 -10.53
CA GLU A 355 6.35 31.31 -9.87
C GLU A 355 7.59 31.37 -8.99
N ALA A 356 7.48 30.90 -7.75
CA ALA A 356 8.61 30.78 -6.83
C ALA A 356 9.30 29.43 -7.02
N LEU A 357 10.54 29.49 -7.44
CA LEU A 357 11.37 28.33 -7.72
C LEU A 357 12.52 28.25 -6.73
N ALA A 358 12.57 27.19 -5.93
CA ALA A 358 13.62 26.98 -4.94
C ALA A 358 15.02 27.02 -5.56
N ARG A 359 15.97 27.62 -4.85
CA ARG A 359 17.39 27.68 -5.21
C ARG A 359 18.24 27.40 -3.98
N TRP A 360 19.29 26.64 -4.17
CA TRP A 360 20.28 26.39 -3.15
C TRP A 360 21.59 27.07 -3.55
N ILE A 361 21.93 28.11 -2.84
CA ILE A 361 23.13 28.94 -3.13
C ILE A 361 24.10 28.79 -1.98
N LYS A 362 25.24 28.18 -2.25
CA LYS A 362 26.31 28.00 -1.26
C LYS A 362 26.98 29.35 -0.92
N PRO A 363 27.69 29.42 0.23
CA PRO A 363 28.42 30.65 0.62
C PRO A 363 29.45 31.13 -0.39
N ASP A 364 30.00 30.22 -1.21
CA ASP A 364 30.94 30.54 -2.29
C ASP A 364 30.26 31.05 -3.58
N GLY A 365 28.92 31.18 -3.58
CA GLY A 365 28.13 31.58 -4.73
C GLY A 365 27.77 30.45 -5.70
N THR A 366 28.19 29.23 -5.41
CA THR A 366 27.84 28.06 -6.25
C THR A 366 26.34 27.73 -6.09
N MET A 367 25.63 27.67 -7.22
CA MET A 367 24.22 27.29 -7.24
C MET A 367 24.07 25.77 -7.46
N ILE A 368 23.40 25.09 -6.55
CA ILE A 368 22.96 23.71 -6.74
C ILE A 368 21.56 23.76 -7.39
N PRO A 369 21.39 23.24 -8.59
CA PRO A 369 20.11 23.33 -9.29
C PRO A 369 19.07 22.38 -8.67
N PRO A 370 17.75 22.73 -8.71
CA PRO A 370 16.67 21.96 -8.08
C PRO A 370 16.66 20.47 -8.48
N PHE A 371 16.89 20.15 -9.73
CA PHE A 371 16.89 18.77 -10.23
C PHE A 371 17.95 17.86 -9.56
N ARG A 372 18.92 18.43 -8.85
CA ARG A 372 19.94 17.68 -8.10
C ARG A 372 19.56 17.39 -6.65
N PHE A 373 18.71 18.21 -6.01
CA PHE A 373 18.40 18.04 -4.61
C PHE A 373 16.91 17.75 -4.34
N VAL A 374 16.00 18.35 -5.12
CA VAL A 374 14.55 18.15 -4.90
C VAL A 374 14.14 16.67 -4.98
N PRO A 375 14.55 15.87 -6.00
CA PRO A 375 14.19 14.45 -6.04
C PRO A 375 14.72 13.64 -4.85
N THR A 376 15.88 14.03 -4.32
CA THR A 376 16.43 13.40 -3.11
C THR A 376 15.58 13.75 -1.89
N LEU A 377 15.18 15.02 -1.73
CA LEU A 377 14.33 15.44 -0.63
C LEU A 377 12.94 14.77 -0.68
N GLU A 378 12.35 14.66 -1.87
CA GLU A 378 11.07 13.92 -2.06
C GLU A 378 11.21 12.46 -1.66
N ARG A 379 12.22 11.76 -2.21
CA ARG A 379 12.47 10.33 -1.94
C ARG A 379 12.65 10.02 -0.46
N TYR A 380 13.31 10.90 0.27
CA TYR A 380 13.60 10.70 1.69
C TYR A 380 12.65 11.44 2.64
N GLY A 381 11.58 12.06 2.11
CA GLY A 381 10.53 12.71 2.89
C GLY A 381 10.93 14.04 3.53
N PHE A 382 11.98 14.72 3.02
CA PHE A 382 12.42 16.03 3.48
C PHE A 382 11.88 17.20 2.66
N ILE A 383 11.08 16.93 1.63
CA ILE A 383 10.49 17.98 0.79
C ILE A 383 9.58 18.93 1.60
N PRO A 384 8.80 18.48 2.60
CA PRO A 384 7.99 19.37 3.40
C PRO A 384 8.81 20.43 4.19
N ASP A 385 10.05 20.13 4.52
CA ASP A 385 10.91 21.11 5.19
C ASP A 385 11.37 22.22 4.23
N LEU A 386 11.69 21.85 2.97
CA LEU A 386 11.99 22.80 1.91
C LEU A 386 10.76 23.68 1.60
N ASP A 387 9.62 23.04 1.38
CA ASP A 387 8.42 23.71 0.89
C ASP A 387 7.89 24.69 1.94
N ARG A 388 7.81 24.30 3.21
CA ARG A 388 7.46 25.20 4.32
C ARG A 388 8.39 26.41 4.39
N TYR A 389 9.70 26.19 4.22
CA TYR A 389 10.67 27.29 4.22
C TYR A 389 10.44 28.27 3.05
N ILE A 390 10.23 27.75 1.85
CA ILE A 390 9.95 28.56 0.65
C ILE A 390 8.62 29.30 0.77
N TRP A 391 7.53 28.62 1.21
CA TRP A 391 6.23 29.25 1.37
C TRP A 391 6.26 30.42 2.37
N GLU A 392 6.94 30.23 3.48
CA GLU A 392 7.12 31.29 4.48
C GLU A 392 7.96 32.45 3.92
N ALA A 393 9.07 32.16 3.25
CA ALA A 393 9.94 33.16 2.65
C ALA A 393 9.21 33.97 1.56
N VAL A 394 8.36 33.33 0.75
CA VAL A 394 7.52 34.00 -0.27
C VAL A 394 6.47 34.89 0.39
N CYS A 395 5.82 34.46 1.46
CA CYS A 395 4.85 35.27 2.19
C CYS A 395 5.55 36.50 2.83
N GLN A 396 6.71 36.31 3.43
CA GLN A 396 7.50 37.41 3.98
C GLN A 396 7.89 38.41 2.91
N TRP A 397 8.45 37.94 1.79
CA TRP A 397 8.81 38.81 0.66
C TRP A 397 7.61 39.58 0.09
N SER A 398 6.46 38.94 -0.03
CA SER A 398 5.22 39.57 -0.51
C SER A 398 4.78 40.68 0.45
N ARG A 399 4.85 40.44 1.76
CA ARG A 399 4.53 41.47 2.78
C ARG A 399 5.51 42.64 2.70
N GLU A 400 6.82 42.38 2.69
CA GLU A 400 7.84 43.44 2.57
C GLU A 400 7.67 44.27 1.30
N SER A 401 7.32 43.65 0.18
CA SER A 401 7.07 44.33 -1.09
C SER A 401 5.87 45.28 -0.98
N LEU A 402 4.78 44.84 -0.38
CA LEU A 402 3.61 45.68 -0.14
C LEU A 402 3.93 46.84 0.83
N ASP A 403 4.72 46.62 1.87
CA ASP A 403 5.12 47.66 2.84
C ASP A 403 6.01 48.74 2.21
N ARG A 404 6.79 48.36 1.16
CA ARG A 404 7.54 49.28 0.33
C ARG A 404 6.72 49.99 -0.73
N GLY A 405 5.39 49.72 -0.82
CA GLY A 405 4.48 50.36 -1.77
C GLY A 405 4.50 49.78 -3.17
N TYR A 406 5.09 48.58 -3.37
CA TYR A 406 5.01 47.88 -4.65
C TYR A 406 3.64 47.24 -4.85
N PRO A 407 3.16 47.16 -6.12
CA PRO A 407 1.91 46.47 -6.40
C PRO A 407 2.00 44.99 -6.03
N LEU A 408 0.89 44.42 -5.55
CA LEU A 408 0.81 42.99 -5.27
C LEU A 408 0.93 42.20 -6.57
N ILE A 409 1.91 41.33 -6.64
CA ILE A 409 2.08 40.33 -7.71
C ILE A 409 1.76 38.98 -7.11
N PRO A 410 0.73 38.24 -7.59
CA PRO A 410 0.45 36.88 -7.14
C PRO A 410 1.64 35.97 -7.40
N VAL A 411 2.05 35.21 -6.37
CA VAL A 411 3.15 34.25 -6.50
C VAL A 411 2.61 32.83 -6.38
N SER A 412 2.93 32.01 -7.36
CA SER A 412 2.64 30.57 -7.32
C SER A 412 3.73 29.83 -6.57
N VAL A 413 3.33 28.85 -5.76
CA VAL A 413 4.24 27.97 -5.02
C VAL A 413 3.83 26.53 -5.25
N ASN A 414 4.82 25.66 -5.36
CA ASN A 414 4.63 24.23 -5.57
C ASN A 414 4.21 23.54 -4.26
N ILE A 415 3.35 22.52 -4.38
CA ILE A 415 2.95 21.61 -3.32
C ILE A 415 3.25 20.19 -3.80
N SER A 416 4.09 19.49 -3.06
CA SER A 416 4.41 18.07 -3.30
C SER A 416 3.27 17.15 -2.84
N PRO A 417 3.08 15.98 -3.47
CA PRO A 417 2.24 14.92 -2.91
C PRO A 417 2.59 14.60 -1.45
N VAL A 418 3.89 14.57 -1.13
CA VAL A 418 4.36 14.29 0.23
C VAL A 418 3.80 15.28 1.25
N ASP A 419 3.67 16.56 0.89
CA ASP A 419 3.07 17.58 1.77
C ASP A 419 1.61 17.27 2.07
N ILE A 420 0.84 16.93 1.03
CA ILE A 420 -0.59 16.60 1.16
C ILE A 420 -0.80 15.42 2.09
N PHE A 421 0.12 14.43 2.06
CA PHE A 421 0.00 13.23 2.88
C PHE A 421 0.53 13.40 4.31
N THR A 422 1.45 14.33 4.56
CA THR A 422 2.13 14.48 5.84
C THR A 422 1.60 15.61 6.72
N MET A 423 0.88 16.61 6.14
CA MET A 423 0.38 17.76 6.89
C MET A 423 -0.94 18.29 6.34
N ASP A 424 -1.62 19.13 7.12
CA ASP A 424 -2.76 19.93 6.65
C ASP A 424 -2.26 21.20 5.96
N VAL A 425 -2.01 21.09 4.64
CA VAL A 425 -1.45 22.18 3.83
C VAL A 425 -2.38 23.40 3.76
N PRO A 426 -3.72 23.25 3.55
CA PRO A 426 -4.64 24.38 3.55
C PRO A 426 -4.67 25.18 4.87
N GLU A 427 -4.63 24.49 6.01
CA GLU A 427 -4.56 25.13 7.33
C GLU A 427 -3.24 25.88 7.50
N TYR A 428 -2.12 25.27 7.09
CA TYR A 428 -0.81 25.90 7.14
C TYR A 428 -0.75 27.20 6.34
N PHE A 429 -1.27 27.20 5.10
CA PHE A 429 -1.35 28.41 4.27
C PHE A 429 -2.27 29.48 4.87
N SER A 430 -3.40 29.09 5.47
CA SER A 430 -4.27 30.02 6.17
C SER A 430 -3.55 30.73 7.32
N GLY A 431 -2.75 29.98 8.08
CA GLY A 431 -1.90 30.53 9.14
C GLY A 431 -0.82 31.50 8.60
N LEU A 432 -0.19 31.18 7.46
CA LEU A 432 0.81 32.08 6.83
C LEU A 432 0.16 33.40 6.37
N ILE A 433 -0.99 33.32 5.70
CA ILE A 433 -1.72 34.51 5.21
C ILE A 433 -2.10 35.41 6.37
N GLU A 434 -2.58 34.85 7.48
CA GLU A 434 -2.88 35.60 8.70
C GLU A 434 -1.64 36.20 9.33
N LYS A 435 -0.57 35.42 9.52
CA LYS A 435 0.72 35.84 10.09
C LYS A 435 1.30 37.05 9.37
N TYR A 436 1.31 36.99 8.04
CA TYR A 436 1.89 38.06 7.20
C TYR A 436 0.87 39.09 6.73
N ARG A 437 -0.38 39.00 7.16
CA ARG A 437 -1.48 39.91 6.80
C ARG A 437 -1.57 40.15 5.28
N LEU A 438 -1.56 39.06 4.52
CA LEU A 438 -1.67 39.07 3.07
C LEU A 438 -3.12 38.82 2.62
N PRO A 439 -3.54 39.34 1.48
CA PRO A 439 -4.75 38.87 0.84
C PRO A 439 -4.50 37.46 0.28
N LYS A 440 -5.51 36.58 0.27
CA LYS A 440 -5.38 35.21 -0.25
C LYS A 440 -4.93 35.17 -1.72
N SER A 441 -5.29 36.20 -2.48
CA SER A 441 -4.84 36.37 -3.87
C SER A 441 -3.34 36.61 -4.04
N ALA A 442 -2.59 36.81 -2.95
CA ALA A 442 -1.13 36.97 -3.01
C ALA A 442 -0.42 35.65 -3.34
N ILE A 443 -1.02 34.53 -2.95
CA ILE A 443 -0.44 33.20 -3.13
C ILE A 443 -1.36 32.36 -3.99
N LYS A 444 -0.79 31.65 -4.94
CA LYS A 444 -1.42 30.60 -5.72
C LYS A 444 -0.71 29.27 -5.39
N VAL A 445 -1.43 28.17 -5.41
CA VAL A 445 -0.85 26.85 -5.13
C VAL A 445 -0.80 26.01 -6.41
N GLU A 446 0.33 25.39 -6.69
CA GLU A 446 0.55 24.55 -7.86
C GLU A 446 0.69 23.09 -7.43
N ILE A 447 -0.07 22.20 -8.06
CA ILE A 447 -0.08 20.76 -7.78
C ILE A 447 0.15 20.04 -9.09
N THR A 448 1.15 19.15 -9.15
CA THR A 448 1.50 18.43 -10.37
C THR A 448 0.43 17.43 -10.79
N GLU A 449 0.33 17.18 -12.09
CA GLU A 449 -0.57 16.16 -12.64
C GLU A 449 -0.36 14.78 -11.99
N SER A 450 0.88 14.38 -11.75
CA SER A 450 1.23 13.08 -11.17
C SER A 450 0.73 12.91 -9.74
N ALA A 451 0.56 13.97 -8.97
CA ALA A 451 0.01 13.93 -7.60
C ALA A 451 -1.40 13.32 -7.53
N TYR A 452 -2.16 13.44 -8.61
CA TYR A 452 -3.53 12.93 -8.69
C TYR A 452 -3.63 11.42 -8.95
N GLY A 453 -2.53 10.78 -9.36
CA GLY A 453 -2.49 9.35 -9.67
C GLY A 453 -2.40 8.42 -8.44
N GLU A 454 -1.90 8.91 -7.31
CA GLU A 454 -1.51 8.09 -6.15
C GLU A 454 -2.64 7.91 -5.12
N ASP A 455 -3.38 8.96 -4.78
CA ASP A 455 -4.59 8.91 -3.94
C ASP A 455 -5.50 10.08 -4.34
N SER A 456 -6.28 9.85 -5.38
CA SER A 456 -7.11 10.89 -5.99
C SER A 456 -8.12 11.52 -5.02
N ASP A 457 -8.55 10.81 -3.97
CA ASP A 457 -9.58 11.30 -3.04
C ASP A 457 -9.00 12.33 -2.07
N LYS A 458 -7.81 12.07 -1.49
CA LYS A 458 -7.16 13.02 -0.57
C LYS A 458 -6.71 14.28 -1.30
N VAL A 459 -6.12 14.13 -2.48
CA VAL A 459 -5.70 15.27 -3.33
C VAL A 459 -6.90 16.11 -3.72
N ARG A 460 -8.01 15.49 -4.17
CA ARG A 460 -9.27 16.21 -4.49
C ARG A 460 -9.84 16.96 -3.30
N ALA A 461 -9.88 16.34 -2.12
CA ALA A 461 -10.33 16.98 -0.90
C ALA A 461 -9.48 18.20 -0.54
N THR A 462 -8.15 18.08 -0.66
CA THR A 462 -7.20 19.17 -0.40
C THR A 462 -7.40 20.33 -1.38
N VAL A 463 -7.52 20.04 -2.68
CA VAL A 463 -7.82 21.03 -3.73
C VAL A 463 -9.13 21.77 -3.43
N GLN A 464 -10.18 21.02 -3.10
CA GLN A 464 -11.47 21.62 -2.77
C GLN A 464 -11.37 22.51 -1.53
N THR A 465 -10.68 22.07 -0.48
CA THR A 465 -10.45 22.86 0.73
C THR A 465 -9.72 24.18 0.43
N PHE A 466 -8.65 24.16 -0.39
CA PHE A 466 -7.97 25.38 -0.82
C PHE A 466 -8.93 26.37 -1.51
N ARG A 467 -9.75 25.87 -2.43
CA ARG A 467 -10.73 26.70 -3.15
C ARG A 467 -11.80 27.25 -2.24
N ASP A 468 -12.32 26.45 -1.32
CA ASP A 468 -13.33 26.90 -0.32
C ASP A 468 -12.74 27.97 0.60
N LEU A 469 -11.46 27.88 0.91
CA LEU A 469 -10.72 28.92 1.61
C LEU A 469 -10.41 30.15 0.74
N GLY A 470 -10.65 30.10 -0.58
CA GLY A 470 -10.47 31.21 -1.51
C GLY A 470 -9.05 31.35 -2.06
N PHE A 471 -8.24 30.32 -2.02
CA PHE A 471 -6.97 30.25 -2.75
C PHE A 471 -7.19 29.83 -4.20
N MET A 472 -6.32 30.25 -5.08
CA MET A 472 -6.31 29.82 -6.47
C MET A 472 -5.42 28.58 -6.61
N VAL A 473 -5.94 27.50 -7.20
CA VAL A 473 -5.24 26.25 -7.40
C VAL A 473 -4.94 26.04 -8.88
N LEU A 474 -3.68 25.75 -9.19
CA LEU A 474 -3.18 25.48 -10.54
C LEU A 474 -2.81 24.00 -10.66
N MET A 475 -3.09 23.43 -11.82
CA MET A 475 -2.55 22.13 -12.22
C MET A 475 -1.28 22.35 -13.01
N ASP A 476 -0.18 21.80 -12.51
CA ASP A 476 1.14 21.89 -13.15
C ASP A 476 1.49 20.65 -13.98
N ASP A 477 2.43 20.80 -14.90
CA ASP A 477 2.97 19.77 -15.81
C ASP A 477 1.87 19.07 -16.64
N PHE A 478 0.78 19.75 -16.97
CA PHE A 478 -0.33 19.15 -17.72
C PHE A 478 0.13 18.63 -19.08
N GLY A 479 -0.07 17.30 -19.28
CA GLY A 479 0.27 16.59 -20.51
C GLY A 479 1.64 15.94 -20.51
N SER A 480 2.38 15.97 -19.41
CA SER A 480 3.64 15.22 -19.25
C SER A 480 3.43 13.74 -18.93
N GLY A 481 2.22 13.34 -18.49
CA GLY A 481 1.87 12.01 -18.04
C GLY A 481 0.64 11.40 -18.73
N PHE A 482 -0.05 10.51 -18.04
CA PHE A 482 -1.30 9.88 -18.50
C PHE A 482 -2.51 10.81 -18.27
N SER A 483 -2.48 12.03 -18.80
CA SER A 483 -3.58 12.98 -18.70
C SER A 483 -4.87 12.37 -19.24
N SER A 484 -5.74 11.90 -18.39
CA SER A 484 -7.08 11.56 -18.83
C SER A 484 -7.95 12.81 -18.80
N LEU A 485 -8.69 13.06 -19.87
CA LEU A 485 -9.75 14.08 -19.89
C LEU A 485 -10.75 13.90 -18.74
N ASN A 486 -10.83 12.69 -18.17
CA ASN A 486 -11.59 12.39 -16.97
C ASN A 486 -11.04 13.12 -15.75
N MET A 487 -9.72 13.24 -15.61
CA MET A 487 -9.09 13.97 -14.52
C MET A 487 -9.51 15.45 -14.52
N LEU A 488 -9.48 16.12 -15.68
CA LEU A 488 -9.96 17.51 -15.80
C LEU A 488 -11.45 17.66 -15.46
N ARG A 489 -12.25 16.65 -15.72
CA ARG A 489 -13.69 16.67 -15.35
C ARG A 489 -13.89 16.55 -13.84
N GLU A 490 -13.03 15.80 -13.17
CA GLU A 490 -13.15 15.49 -11.74
C GLU A 490 -12.47 16.54 -10.85
N LEU A 491 -11.51 17.27 -11.42
CA LEU A 491 -10.71 18.23 -10.68
C LEU A 491 -11.20 19.66 -10.90
N ASN A 492 -11.56 20.29 -9.80
CA ASN A 492 -11.92 21.70 -9.75
C ASN A 492 -10.67 22.57 -9.57
N VAL A 493 -9.78 22.64 -10.59
CA VAL A 493 -8.66 23.59 -10.59
C VAL A 493 -9.05 24.89 -11.27
N ASP A 494 -8.40 25.99 -10.93
CA ASP A 494 -8.71 27.32 -11.45
C ASP A 494 -7.91 27.66 -12.69
N MET A 495 -6.77 26.99 -12.94
CA MET A 495 -5.85 27.28 -14.03
C MET A 495 -5.02 26.05 -14.38
N ILE A 496 -4.55 25.95 -15.62
CA ILE A 496 -3.70 24.87 -16.10
C ILE A 496 -2.37 25.46 -16.56
N LYS A 497 -1.25 24.80 -16.18
CA LYS A 497 0.08 25.06 -16.75
C LYS A 497 0.40 23.95 -17.75
N LEU A 498 0.67 24.35 -18.99
CA LEU A 498 1.11 23.43 -20.04
C LEU A 498 2.63 23.32 -20.02
N ASP A 499 3.11 22.07 -19.87
CA ASP A 499 4.54 21.78 -19.91
C ASP A 499 5.17 22.13 -21.26
N ALA A 500 6.41 22.58 -21.23
CA ALA A 500 7.22 22.89 -22.41
C ALA A 500 7.36 21.70 -23.38
N TYR A 501 7.11 20.46 -22.94
CA TYR A 501 7.10 19.28 -23.79
C TYR A 501 6.09 19.40 -24.95
N PHE A 502 4.94 20.05 -24.72
CA PHE A 502 3.96 20.33 -25.77
C PHE A 502 4.49 21.23 -26.89
N LEU A 503 5.52 22.00 -26.60
CA LEU A 503 6.15 22.90 -27.57
C LEU A 503 7.38 22.29 -28.28
N ARG A 504 7.86 21.13 -27.79
CA ARG A 504 8.99 20.42 -28.40
C ARG A 504 8.47 19.51 -29.52
N MET A 505 8.35 20.08 -30.70
CA MET A 505 7.88 19.37 -31.90
C MET A 505 9.07 19.23 -32.85
N ASP A 506 9.27 18.05 -33.42
CA ASP A 506 10.14 17.83 -34.54
C ASP A 506 9.37 18.05 -35.87
N GLU A 507 10.05 18.24 -36.98
CA GLU A 507 9.44 18.54 -38.29
C GLU A 507 8.39 17.49 -38.71
N ALA A 508 8.50 16.22 -38.22
CA ALA A 508 7.59 15.15 -38.57
C ALA A 508 6.27 15.20 -37.75
N THR A 509 6.32 15.75 -36.54
CA THR A 509 5.20 15.77 -35.57
C THR A 509 4.58 17.16 -35.39
N GLU A 510 5.19 18.21 -35.92
CA GLU A 510 4.80 19.61 -35.73
C GLU A 510 3.30 19.87 -36.02
N LYS A 511 2.79 19.43 -37.16
CA LYS A 511 1.38 19.66 -37.52
C LYS A 511 0.42 18.96 -36.55
N LYS A 512 0.73 17.73 -36.15
CA LYS A 512 -0.10 16.96 -35.22
C LYS A 512 -0.03 17.56 -33.81
N GLY A 513 1.16 17.98 -33.37
CA GLY A 513 1.37 18.63 -32.09
C GLY A 513 0.63 19.97 -31.99
N MET A 514 0.69 20.80 -33.06
CA MET A 514 -0.06 22.06 -33.11
C MET A 514 -1.58 21.85 -33.01
N HIS A 515 -2.12 20.84 -33.69
CA HIS A 515 -3.56 20.51 -33.58
C HIS A 515 -3.94 20.05 -32.17
N ILE A 516 -3.06 19.30 -31.50
CA ILE A 516 -3.29 18.89 -30.11
C ILE A 516 -3.27 20.11 -29.18
N LEU A 517 -2.28 20.98 -29.30
CA LEU A 517 -2.18 22.22 -28.53
C LEU A 517 -3.39 23.12 -28.73
N GLU A 518 -3.81 23.32 -29.99
CA GLU A 518 -5.01 24.08 -30.32
C GLU A 518 -6.26 23.48 -29.68
N SER A 519 -6.39 22.15 -29.68
CA SER A 519 -7.51 21.43 -29.06
C SER A 519 -7.53 21.65 -27.55
N VAL A 520 -6.39 21.54 -26.89
CA VAL A 520 -6.26 21.79 -25.44
C VAL A 520 -6.59 23.23 -25.09
N VAL A 521 -6.08 24.21 -25.86
CA VAL A 521 -6.40 25.63 -25.65
C VAL A 521 -7.90 25.90 -25.85
N ASN A 522 -8.53 25.32 -26.86
CA ASN A 522 -9.96 25.49 -27.10
C ASN A 522 -10.81 24.83 -26.03
N MET A 523 -10.41 23.67 -25.54
CA MET A 523 -11.05 23.00 -24.41
C MET A 523 -11.02 23.89 -23.16
N ALA A 524 -9.84 24.38 -22.77
CA ALA A 524 -9.71 25.23 -21.58
C ALA A 524 -10.50 26.55 -21.73
N LYS A 525 -10.53 27.16 -22.92
CA LYS A 525 -11.40 28.32 -23.20
C LYS A 525 -12.87 28.00 -22.99
N THR A 526 -13.33 26.84 -23.46
CA THR A 526 -14.72 26.41 -23.29
C THR A 526 -15.06 26.19 -21.81
N MET A 527 -14.10 25.74 -21.03
CA MET A 527 -14.23 25.58 -19.57
C MET A 527 -14.02 26.88 -18.79
N SER A 528 -13.76 28.01 -19.47
CA SER A 528 -13.39 29.30 -18.85
C SER A 528 -12.17 29.22 -17.94
N MET A 529 -11.24 28.35 -18.26
CA MET A 529 -10.05 28.05 -17.47
C MET A 529 -8.82 28.72 -18.13
N PRO A 530 -8.16 29.66 -17.44
CA PRO A 530 -6.92 30.26 -17.95
C PRO A 530 -5.82 29.24 -18.11
N ILE A 531 -4.92 29.47 -19.09
CA ILE A 531 -3.74 28.63 -19.35
C ILE A 531 -2.49 29.45 -19.16
N ILE A 532 -1.50 28.86 -18.51
CA ILE A 532 -0.10 29.27 -18.53
C ILE A 532 0.64 28.31 -19.43
N VAL A 533 1.48 28.84 -20.34
CA VAL A 533 2.31 28.01 -21.22
C VAL A 533 3.75 28.21 -20.82
N GLU A 534 4.43 27.11 -20.49
CA GLU A 534 5.87 27.13 -20.23
C GLU A 534 6.65 27.14 -21.56
N ILE A 535 7.35 28.22 -21.84
CA ILE A 535 8.07 28.41 -23.09
C ILE A 535 9.52 27.94 -23.07
N GLY A 536 9.93 27.26 -22.03
CA GLY A 536 11.21 26.62 -21.83
C GLY A 536 11.85 26.95 -20.50
N ARG A 537 12.72 26.06 -20.01
CA ARG A 537 13.54 26.33 -18.84
C ARG A 537 14.59 27.38 -19.27
N ALA A 538 14.54 28.57 -18.71
CA ALA A 538 15.63 29.49 -18.79
C ALA A 538 16.84 28.81 -18.12
N HIS A 539 17.78 28.34 -18.93
CA HIS A 539 19.10 27.99 -18.45
C HIS A 539 19.81 29.32 -18.12
N VAL A 540 19.72 29.71 -16.87
CA VAL A 540 20.60 30.73 -16.31
C VAL A 540 21.54 30.04 -15.34
#